data_fe3e698d0b0e3a4ba2122dd3a5a419da
#
_entry.id   fe3e698d0b0e3a4ba2122dd3a5a419da
#
_cell.length_a   1.000
_cell.length_b   1.000
_cell.length_c   1.000
_cell.angle_alpha   90.00
_cell.angle_beta   90.00
_cell.angle_gamma   90.00
#
_symmetry.space_group_name_H-M   'P 1'
#
loop_
_entity.id
_entity.type
_entity.pdbx_description
1 polymer ?
#
loop_
_entity_poly.entity_id
_entity_poly.type
_entity_poly.pdbx_seq_one_letter_code
_entity_poly.pdbx_strand_id
1 'polypeptide(L)'
;MTDKLYVRNLPNSATEKELHEKFSKSGKVSSAEIKTEVTAGRRRRFGLVEMSNHDEAQVAIGRLNMTKFDDTVISVSFLRIGHD
;
A
#
# COMPACT_ATOMS: atom_id res chain seq x y z
N MET A 1 0.12 18.32 3.42
CA MET A 1 1.18 17.37 3.10
C MET A 1 0.62 16.00 2.95
N THR A 2 1.12 15.26 1.99
CA THR A 2 0.66 13.89 1.77
C THR A 2 1.66 12.91 2.38
N ASP A 3 1.16 11.74 2.75
CA ASP A 3 2.02 10.68 3.24
C ASP A 3 1.89 9.47 2.35
N LYS A 4 3.02 8.82 2.11
CA LYS A 4 3.07 7.63 1.26
C LYS A 4 3.15 6.39 2.11
N LEU A 5 2.38 5.39 1.69
CA LEU A 5 2.33 4.10 2.34
C LEU A 5 2.90 3.04 1.41
N TYR A 6 3.57 2.08 2.01
CA TYR A 6 4.15 0.96 1.29
C TYR A 6 3.35 -0.29 1.63
N VAL A 7 2.78 -0.92 0.61
CA VAL A 7 1.95 -2.11 0.80
C VAL A 7 2.72 -3.30 0.24
N ARG A 8 3.04 -4.23 1.11
CA ARG A 8 3.86 -5.38 0.74
C ARG A 8 3.00 -6.62 0.60
N ASN A 9 3.50 -7.56 -0.17
CA ASN A 9 2.91 -8.87 -0.32
C ASN A 9 1.55 -8.84 -1.01
N LEU A 10 1.44 -7.99 -2.04
CA LEU A 10 0.20 -7.92 -2.80
C LEU A 10 0.01 -9.19 -3.63
N PRO A 11 -1.23 -9.70 -3.72
CA PRO A 11 -1.50 -10.84 -4.59
C PRO A 11 -1.38 -10.44 -6.06
N ASN A 12 -1.14 -11.43 -6.91
CA ASN A 12 -1.02 -11.18 -8.34
C ASN A 12 -2.31 -10.64 -8.95
N SER A 13 -3.44 -10.92 -8.33
CA SER A 13 -4.73 -10.45 -8.81
C SER A 13 -5.04 -9.00 -8.43
N ALA A 14 -4.24 -8.38 -7.58
CA ALA A 14 -4.51 -7.02 -7.13
C ALA A 14 -4.36 -6.02 -8.28
N THR A 15 -5.27 -5.07 -8.34
CA THR A 15 -5.21 -4.00 -9.31
C THR A 15 -5.11 -2.66 -8.59
N GLU A 16 -4.65 -1.65 -9.32
CA GLU A 16 -4.54 -0.32 -8.74
C GLU A 16 -5.89 0.22 -8.32
N LYS A 17 -6.93 -0.12 -9.07
CA LYS A 17 -8.29 0.31 -8.71
C LYS A 17 -8.72 -0.30 -7.40
N GLU A 18 -8.47 -1.59 -7.21
CA GLU A 18 -8.81 -2.26 -5.95
C GLU A 18 -8.02 -1.69 -4.78
N LEU A 19 -6.75 -1.42 -5.01
CA LEU A 19 -5.91 -0.84 -3.98
C LEU A 19 -6.43 0.53 -3.57
N HIS A 20 -6.77 1.34 -4.56
CA HIS A 20 -7.32 2.67 -4.31
C HIS A 20 -8.64 2.57 -3.51
N GLU A 21 -9.53 1.68 -3.93
CA GLU A 21 -10.81 1.53 -3.26
C GLU A 21 -10.66 1.07 -1.82
N LYS A 22 -9.74 0.14 -1.60
CA LYS A 22 -9.54 -0.39 -0.27
C LYS A 22 -9.03 0.68 0.69
N PHE A 23 -8.10 1.49 0.23
CA PHE A 23 -7.54 2.55 1.07
C PHE A 23 -8.47 3.76 1.18
N SER A 24 -9.37 3.96 0.21
CA SER A 24 -10.33 5.07 0.26
C SER A 24 -11.27 4.97 1.44
N LYS A 25 -11.44 3.80 1.99
CA LYS A 25 -12.30 3.62 3.16
C LYS A 25 -11.68 4.18 4.42
N SER A 26 -10.40 4.42 4.41
CA SER A 26 -9.70 4.97 5.58
C SER A 26 -9.41 6.45 5.46
N GLY A 27 -9.60 7.02 4.26
CA GLY A 27 -9.35 8.43 4.05
C GLY A 27 -9.18 8.70 2.56
N LYS A 28 -8.83 9.93 2.24
CA LYS A 28 -8.70 10.33 0.86
C LYS A 28 -7.39 9.86 0.26
N VAL A 29 -7.46 9.14 -0.83
CA VAL A 29 -6.30 8.61 -1.53
C VAL A 29 -5.95 9.55 -2.68
N SER A 30 -4.74 10.07 -2.67
CA SER A 30 -4.26 10.94 -3.75
C SER A 30 -3.75 10.13 -4.92
N SER A 31 -3.11 9.00 -4.67
CA SER A 31 -2.66 8.13 -5.75
C SER A 31 -2.47 6.71 -5.22
N ALA A 32 -2.57 5.76 -6.13
CA ALA A 32 -2.33 4.37 -5.80
C ALA A 32 -1.68 3.71 -7.01
N GLU A 33 -0.53 3.10 -6.80
CA GLU A 33 0.23 2.46 -7.86
C GLU A 33 0.65 1.07 -7.41
N ILE A 34 0.75 0.16 -8.37
CA ILE A 34 1.29 -1.17 -8.11
C ILE A 34 2.53 -1.33 -8.98
N LYS A 35 3.61 -1.74 -8.36
CA LYS A 35 4.87 -1.94 -9.06
C LYS A 35 5.34 -3.37 -8.86
N THR A 36 6.13 -3.85 -9.81
CA THR A 36 6.70 -5.17 -9.73
C THR A 36 8.22 -5.02 -9.65
N GLU A 37 8.80 -5.72 -8.70
CA GLU A 37 10.25 -5.73 -8.54
C GLU A 37 10.75 -7.15 -8.75
N VAL A 38 11.83 -7.28 -9.52
CA VAL A 38 12.44 -8.58 -9.75
C VAL A 38 13.83 -8.55 -9.13
N THR A 39 14.05 -9.40 -8.14
CA THR A 39 15.33 -9.46 -7.45
C THR A 39 15.70 -10.92 -7.26
N ALA A 40 16.90 -11.29 -7.68
CA ALA A 40 17.41 -12.64 -7.52
C ALA A 40 16.45 -13.69 -8.10
N GLY A 41 15.85 -13.38 -9.25
CA GLY A 41 14.94 -14.31 -9.91
C GLY A 41 13.55 -14.36 -9.30
N ARG A 42 13.27 -13.55 -8.30
CA ARG A 42 11.96 -13.50 -7.66
C ARG A 42 11.22 -12.26 -8.07
N ARG A 43 9.93 -12.42 -8.31
CA ARG A 43 9.07 -11.31 -8.66
C ARG A 43 8.22 -10.96 -7.45
N ARG A 44 8.26 -9.70 -7.04
CA ARG A 44 7.47 -9.20 -5.92
C ARG A 44 6.63 -8.04 -6.38
N ARG A 45 5.37 -8.06 -6.00
CA ARG A 45 4.48 -6.94 -6.27
C ARG A 45 4.26 -6.17 -4.99
N PHE A 46 4.32 -4.85 -5.09
CA PHE A 46 4.07 -3.99 -3.95
C PHE A 46 3.28 -2.79 -4.40
N GLY A 47 2.60 -2.16 -3.46
CA GLY A 47 1.79 -1.00 -3.74
C GLY A 47 2.35 0.24 -3.09
N LEU A 48 2.17 1.37 -3.77
CA LEU A 48 2.49 2.68 -3.21
C LEU A 48 1.19 3.47 -3.19
N VAL A 49 0.75 3.85 -1.99
CA VAL A 49 -0.49 4.59 -1.82
C VAL A 49 -0.16 5.91 -1.16
N GLU A 50 -0.63 6.99 -1.77
CA GLU A 50 -0.42 8.31 -1.21
C GLU A 50 -1.73 8.80 -0.63
N MET A 51 -1.74 9.03 0.69
CA MET A 51 -2.91 9.54 1.39
C MET A 51 -2.79 11.05 1.54
N SER A 52 -3.93 11.72 1.68
CA SER A 52 -3.92 13.19 1.66
C SER A 52 -3.31 13.81 2.91
N ASN A 53 -3.28 13.09 4.03
CA ASN A 53 -2.62 13.62 5.22
C ASN A 53 -2.15 12.47 6.10
N HIS A 54 -1.36 12.84 7.10
CA HIS A 54 -0.70 11.88 7.98
C HIS A 54 -1.70 11.11 8.83
N ASP A 55 -2.72 11.78 9.34
CA ASP A 55 -3.70 11.12 10.20
C ASP A 55 -4.45 10.04 9.46
N GLU A 56 -4.86 10.32 8.24
CA GLU A 56 -5.56 9.32 7.43
C GLU A 56 -4.65 8.16 7.08
N ALA A 57 -3.36 8.45 6.83
CA ALA A 57 -2.41 7.39 6.56
C ALA A 57 -2.24 6.48 7.77
N GLN A 58 -2.20 7.05 8.98
CA GLN A 58 -2.11 6.24 10.18
C GLN A 58 -3.34 5.36 10.36
N VAL A 59 -4.52 5.90 10.08
CA VAL A 59 -5.75 5.12 10.17
C VAL A 59 -5.70 3.96 9.19
N ALA A 60 -5.21 4.21 7.97
CA ALA A 60 -5.12 3.16 6.97
C ALA A 60 -4.20 2.04 7.41
N ILE A 61 -3.05 2.39 8.01
CA ILE A 61 -2.14 1.38 8.51
C ILE A 61 -2.83 0.54 9.58
N GLY A 62 -3.47 1.21 10.54
CA GLY A 62 -4.10 0.49 11.63
C GLY A 62 -5.23 -0.43 11.19
N ARG A 63 -5.91 -0.08 10.11
CA ARG A 63 -7.05 -0.87 9.65
C ARG A 63 -6.66 -1.95 8.65
N LEU A 64 -5.60 -1.74 7.89
CA LEU A 64 -5.30 -2.61 6.75
C LEU A 64 -4.04 -3.44 6.92
N ASN A 65 -3.15 -3.04 7.82
CA ASN A 65 -1.94 -3.81 8.04
C ASN A 65 -2.28 -5.19 8.58
N MET A 66 -1.66 -6.20 8.01
CA MET A 66 -1.84 -7.60 8.41
C MET A 66 -3.27 -8.07 8.23
N THR A 67 -3.95 -7.55 7.21
CA THR A 67 -5.28 -8.02 6.84
C THR A 67 -5.21 -8.69 5.48
N LYS A 68 -6.26 -9.41 5.13
CA LYS A 68 -6.28 -10.11 3.86
C LYS A 68 -6.70 -9.19 2.73
N PHE A 69 -5.96 -9.29 1.65
CA PHE A 69 -6.32 -8.70 0.37
C PHE A 69 -6.49 -9.91 -0.53
N ASP A 70 -7.74 -10.23 -0.88
CA ASP A 70 -8.09 -11.50 -1.50
C ASP A 70 -7.65 -12.62 -0.56
N ASP A 71 -6.77 -13.51 -0.96
CA ASP A 71 -6.32 -14.61 -0.10
C ASP A 71 -4.97 -14.38 0.53
N THR A 72 -4.44 -13.18 0.40
CA THR A 72 -3.07 -12.89 0.82
C THR A 72 -3.07 -11.85 1.94
N VAL A 73 -2.32 -12.11 3.00
CA VAL A 73 -2.17 -11.14 4.08
C VAL A 73 -1.16 -10.08 3.65
N ILE A 74 -1.59 -8.83 3.60
CA ILE A 74 -0.73 -7.73 3.19
C ILE A 74 -0.14 -7.04 4.41
N SER A 75 0.96 -6.34 4.21
CA SER A 75 1.60 -5.54 5.24
C SER A 75 1.62 -4.09 4.78
N VAL A 76 1.17 -3.19 5.63
CA VAL A 76 1.10 -1.76 5.31
C VAL A 76 1.97 -0.99 6.27
N SER A 77 2.83 -0.14 5.75
CA SER A 77 3.70 0.68 6.58
C SER A 77 3.93 2.02 5.88
N PHE A 78 4.49 2.99 6.62
CA PHE A 78 4.91 4.21 5.97
C PHE A 78 6.08 3.92 5.05
N LEU A 79 6.07 4.57 3.89
CA LEU A 79 7.20 4.48 2.99
C LEU A 79 8.26 5.45 3.46
N ARG A 80 9.42 4.94 3.78
CA ARG A 80 10.55 5.77 4.15
C ARG A 80 11.45 5.91 2.95
N ILE A 81 11.59 7.16 2.51
CA ILE A 81 12.48 7.45 1.45
C ILE A 81 13.62 8.13 2.07
N GLY A 82 14.71 7.81 1.90
CA GLY A 82 15.75 8.49 2.42
C GLY A 82 16.59 7.68 3.15
N HIS A 83 17.45 8.17 3.70
CA HIS A 83 18.42 7.54 4.30
C HIS A 83 18.61 8.17 5.49
N ASP A 84 18.92 7.62 6.32
CA ASP A 84 19.15 8.14 7.47
C ASP A 84 20.33 8.34 7.78
#